data_d64cff31ce5fe2fa96ef55352d8a81f5
#
_entry.id   d64cff31ce5fe2fa96ef55352d8a81f5
#
_cell.length_a   1.000
_cell.length_b   1.000
_cell.length_c   1.000
_cell.angle_alpha   90.00
_cell.angle_beta   90.00
_cell.angle_gamma   90.00
#
_symmetry.space_group_name_H-M   'P 1'
#
loop_
_entity.id
_entity.type
_entity.pdbx_description
1 polymer ?
#
loop_
_entity_poly.entity_id
_entity_poly.type
_entity_poly.pdbx_seq_one_letter_code
_entity_poly.pdbx_strand_id
1 'polypeptide(L)'
;AIWRDVREMLDSDYPEAAMVSEWGNPRLALKAGFHMDFFLNGRGNGYSTLMRDYESQEDHSFFKKDSHGDITRFLDDYLPKYEASKEDGYFCLLTCNHDTLRPRYNLDETELKLAFAFIFTMPGVPYLYYGDEIGMHYLELATKEGGYFRTGSRTPMQWNSGKNAGFSDADKDSLYLPVDEASDAPTVENQESNPDSLLHTVKALLALRHDQADLQADAEFEPLYAKKGAMPFVYRRGALTIAVNPSGETVTVPSDGQKSAIYSIGSGRWENGQIVLEPQSFVVLEPNTP
;
A
#
# COMPACT_ATOMS: atom_id res chain seq x y z
N ALA A 1 7.03 32.01 4.32
CA ALA A 1 5.62 31.69 4.06
C ALA A 1 5.06 30.97 5.29
N ILE A 2 3.80 31.17 5.62
CA ILE A 2 3.16 30.77 6.88
C ILE A 2 3.46 29.30 7.30
N TRP A 3 3.40 28.36 6.38
CA TRP A 3 3.66 26.94 6.67
C TRP A 3 5.13 26.66 7.03
N ARG A 4 6.07 27.43 6.50
CA ARG A 4 7.49 27.33 6.89
C ARG A 4 7.72 27.88 8.30
N ASP A 5 7.06 28.99 8.62
CA ASP A 5 7.16 29.56 9.97
C ASP A 5 6.55 28.60 11.02
N VAL A 6 5.44 27.92 10.66
CA VAL A 6 4.84 26.85 11.47
C VAL A 6 5.79 25.65 11.59
N ARG A 7 6.43 25.26 10.49
CA ARG A 7 7.40 24.15 10.48
C ARG A 7 8.58 24.46 11.41
N GLU A 8 9.18 25.64 11.30
CA GLU A 8 10.29 26.08 12.15
C GLU A 8 9.90 26.08 13.65
N MET A 9 8.69 26.53 13.96
CA MET A 9 8.16 26.48 15.33
C MET A 9 8.00 25.03 15.82
N LEU A 10 7.46 24.12 14.98
CA LEU A 10 7.29 22.72 15.37
C LEU A 10 8.62 22.04 15.59
N ASP A 11 9.56 22.20 14.67
CA ASP A 11 10.90 21.58 14.76
C ASP A 11 11.66 22.07 16.01
N SER A 12 11.44 23.34 16.43
CA SER A 12 12.06 23.94 17.63
C SER A 12 11.36 23.57 18.93
N ASP A 13 10.05 23.76 19.00
CA ASP A 13 9.30 23.76 20.25
C ASP A 13 8.52 22.45 20.47
N TYR A 14 8.24 21.70 19.38
CA TYR A 14 7.44 20.49 19.40
C TYR A 14 8.03 19.40 18.48
N PRO A 15 9.28 18.94 18.74
CA PRO A 15 10.01 18.05 17.80
C PRO A 15 9.33 16.69 17.55
N GLU A 16 8.39 16.28 18.42
CA GLU A 16 7.59 15.06 18.23
C GLU A 16 6.34 15.29 17.37
N ALA A 17 6.05 16.54 16.95
CA ALA A 17 4.90 16.86 16.14
C ALA A 17 5.26 16.88 14.65
N ALA A 18 4.34 16.41 13.81
CA ALA A 18 4.51 16.45 12.35
C ALA A 18 3.28 17.02 11.66
N MET A 19 3.48 17.76 10.58
CA MET A 19 2.42 18.22 9.70
C MET A 19 2.31 17.29 8.49
N VAL A 20 1.10 16.80 8.24
CA VAL A 20 0.77 16.09 7.00
C VAL A 20 -0.24 16.92 6.21
N SER A 21 -0.07 17.03 4.91
CA SER A 21 -1.05 17.66 4.03
C SER A 21 -1.82 16.63 3.22
N GLU A 22 -3.06 16.92 2.90
CA GLU A 22 -3.88 16.16 1.95
C GLU A 22 -4.01 16.94 0.63
N TRP A 23 -2.87 17.30 0.06
CA TRP A 23 -2.83 18.09 -1.16
C TRP A 23 -2.66 17.26 -2.43
N GLY A 24 -2.03 16.09 -2.34
CA GLY A 24 -1.74 15.23 -3.49
C GLY A 24 -0.65 15.78 -4.41
N ASN A 25 0.17 16.70 -3.91
CA ASN A 25 1.33 17.22 -4.60
C ASN A 25 2.52 17.31 -3.63
N PRO A 26 3.14 16.17 -3.30
CA PRO A 26 4.22 16.12 -2.31
C PRO A 26 5.34 17.12 -2.59
N ARG A 27 5.74 17.28 -3.85
CA ARG A 27 6.80 18.24 -4.21
C ARG A 27 6.49 19.67 -3.75
N LEU A 28 5.25 20.13 -3.90
CA LEU A 28 4.86 21.48 -3.48
C LEU A 28 4.62 21.57 -1.97
N ALA A 29 3.95 20.58 -1.40
CA ALA A 29 3.64 20.51 0.03
C ALA A 29 4.90 20.50 0.89
N LEU A 30 5.86 19.62 0.58
CA LEU A 30 7.12 19.52 1.31
C LEU A 30 7.93 20.82 1.21
N LYS A 31 8.03 21.40 0.02
CA LYS A 31 8.68 22.71 -0.17
C LYS A 31 7.95 23.87 0.52
N ALA A 32 6.66 23.75 0.79
CA ALA A 32 5.90 24.74 1.56
C ALA A 32 6.13 24.63 3.06
N GLY A 33 6.72 23.52 3.56
CA GLY A 33 7.06 23.31 4.96
C GLY A 33 6.34 22.12 5.62
N PHE A 34 5.51 21.36 4.91
CA PHE A 34 4.93 20.14 5.46
C PHE A 34 6.01 19.05 5.61
N HIS A 35 5.89 18.19 6.64
CA HIS A 35 6.76 17.04 6.83
C HIS A 35 6.41 15.92 5.88
N MET A 36 5.13 15.79 5.55
CA MET A 36 4.59 14.73 4.73
C MET A 36 3.44 15.22 3.85
N ASP A 37 3.25 14.58 2.70
CA ASP A 37 2.06 14.73 1.87
C ASP A 37 1.64 13.40 1.27
N PHE A 38 0.35 13.21 1.06
CA PHE A 38 -0.18 12.01 0.43
C PHE A 38 0.14 11.98 -1.07
N PHE A 39 0.66 10.85 -1.53
CA PHE A 39 0.66 10.52 -2.94
C PHE A 39 -0.68 9.86 -3.25
N LEU A 40 -1.69 10.70 -3.48
CA LEU A 40 -3.08 10.26 -3.60
C LEU A 40 -3.29 9.44 -4.87
N ASN A 41 -4.12 8.40 -4.77
CA ASN A 41 -4.50 7.51 -5.84
C ASN A 41 -5.74 8.04 -6.62
N GLY A 42 -5.73 9.32 -6.95
CA GLY A 42 -6.77 9.94 -7.76
C GLY A 42 -6.61 9.63 -9.26
N ARG A 43 -7.67 9.94 -10.03
CA ARG A 43 -7.64 9.79 -11.49
C ARG A 43 -6.46 10.59 -12.09
N GLY A 44 -5.77 10.00 -13.07
CA GLY A 44 -4.59 10.63 -13.71
C GLY A 44 -3.29 10.53 -12.92
N ASN A 45 -3.32 9.88 -11.76
CA ASN A 45 -2.15 9.65 -10.94
C ASN A 45 -1.62 8.24 -11.16
N GLY A 46 -0.30 8.09 -11.36
CA GLY A 46 0.33 6.78 -11.54
C GLY A 46 0.09 5.81 -10.39
N TYR A 47 -0.16 6.30 -9.18
CA TYR A 47 -0.49 5.48 -8.04
C TYR A 47 -1.83 4.71 -8.20
N SER A 48 -2.81 5.30 -8.87
CA SER A 48 -4.08 4.62 -9.16
C SER A 48 -3.89 3.35 -9.97
N THR A 49 -2.86 3.30 -10.83
CA THR A 49 -2.55 2.15 -11.68
C THR A 49 -2.01 0.94 -10.92
N LEU A 50 -1.69 1.07 -9.66
CA LEU A 50 -1.25 -0.06 -8.83
C LEU A 50 -2.41 -0.97 -8.45
N MET A 51 -3.52 -0.40 -8.00
CA MET A 51 -4.64 -1.12 -7.40
C MET A 51 -5.99 -0.85 -8.06
N ARG A 52 -6.12 0.29 -8.75
CA ARG A 52 -7.39 0.81 -9.29
C ARG A 52 -7.13 1.59 -10.57
N ASP A 53 -7.17 0.93 -11.69
CA ASP A 53 -7.05 1.63 -12.98
C ASP A 53 -8.42 2.17 -13.41
N TYR A 54 -8.68 3.43 -13.09
CA TYR A 54 -9.94 4.10 -13.42
C TYR A 54 -10.01 4.67 -14.85
N GLU A 55 -8.91 4.67 -15.59
CA GLU A 55 -8.80 5.36 -16.87
C GLU A 55 -9.05 4.48 -18.06
N SER A 56 -8.91 3.17 -17.88
CA SER A 56 -9.09 2.16 -18.91
C SER A 56 -10.50 1.57 -18.86
N GLN A 57 -11.02 1.16 -20.01
CA GLN A 57 -12.24 0.32 -20.06
C GLN A 57 -11.97 -1.08 -19.49
N GLU A 58 -10.72 -1.53 -19.62
CA GLU A 58 -10.19 -2.75 -19.01
C GLU A 58 -9.34 -2.38 -17.82
N ASP A 59 -9.42 -3.17 -16.76
CA ASP A 59 -8.61 -2.96 -15.56
C ASP A 59 -7.17 -3.41 -15.79
N HIS A 60 -6.26 -2.46 -15.79
CA HIS A 60 -4.81 -2.68 -15.90
C HIS A 60 -4.08 -2.38 -14.60
N SER A 61 -4.72 -2.62 -13.44
CA SER A 61 -4.10 -2.48 -12.14
C SER A 61 -2.92 -3.45 -12.00
N PHE A 62 -1.76 -2.93 -11.58
CA PHE A 62 -0.53 -3.72 -11.53
C PHE A 62 -0.65 -4.95 -10.63
N PHE A 63 -1.32 -4.83 -9.47
CA PHE A 63 -1.49 -5.93 -8.52
C PHE A 63 -2.61 -6.91 -8.87
N LYS A 64 -3.41 -6.64 -9.88
CA LYS A 64 -4.43 -7.58 -10.34
C LYS A 64 -3.83 -8.62 -11.27
N LYS A 65 -3.91 -9.89 -10.90
CA LYS A 65 -3.24 -11.04 -11.51
C LYS A 65 -3.33 -11.10 -13.04
N ASP A 66 -4.53 -10.91 -13.57
CA ASP A 66 -4.82 -11.10 -14.99
C ASP A 66 -5.00 -9.77 -15.76
N SER A 67 -4.59 -8.65 -15.17
CA SER A 67 -4.80 -7.31 -15.73
C SER A 67 -3.76 -6.86 -16.76
N HIS A 68 -2.64 -7.57 -16.88
CA HIS A 68 -1.46 -7.12 -17.65
C HIS A 68 -0.97 -5.73 -17.24
N GLY A 69 -1.02 -5.43 -15.93
CA GLY A 69 -0.60 -4.14 -15.38
C GLY A 69 0.87 -3.83 -15.62
N ASP A 70 1.20 -2.55 -15.61
CA ASP A 70 2.54 -2.05 -15.95
C ASP A 70 3.06 -1.13 -14.84
N ILE A 71 4.09 -1.58 -14.12
CA ILE A 71 4.72 -0.82 -13.03
C ILE A 71 5.34 0.49 -13.53
N THR A 72 5.73 0.58 -14.82
CA THR A 72 6.36 1.80 -15.33
C THR A 72 5.40 2.98 -15.32
N ARG A 73 4.08 2.76 -15.43
CA ARG A 73 3.08 3.83 -15.28
C ARG A 73 3.12 4.50 -13.91
N PHE A 74 3.35 3.73 -12.85
CA PHE A 74 3.57 4.27 -11.51
C PHE A 74 4.93 4.96 -11.40
N LEU A 75 5.99 4.32 -11.84
CA LEU A 75 7.36 4.83 -11.71
C LEU A 75 7.58 6.12 -12.49
N ASP A 76 7.01 6.26 -13.67
CA ASP A 76 7.11 7.48 -14.50
C ASP A 76 6.49 8.71 -13.80
N ASP A 77 5.46 8.51 -12.99
CA ASP A 77 4.85 9.57 -12.18
C ASP A 77 5.56 9.76 -10.83
N TYR A 78 5.94 8.67 -10.15
CA TYR A 78 6.51 8.68 -8.81
C TYR A 78 7.96 9.18 -8.76
N LEU A 79 8.84 8.61 -9.58
CA LEU A 79 10.29 8.85 -9.49
C LEU A 79 10.68 10.32 -9.64
N PRO A 80 10.16 11.08 -10.65
CA PRO A 80 10.53 12.48 -10.78
C PRO A 80 10.10 13.33 -9.58
N LYS A 81 8.98 13.00 -8.95
CA LYS A 81 8.49 13.69 -7.75
C LYS A 81 9.29 13.32 -6.52
N TYR A 82 9.59 12.02 -6.36
CA TYR A 82 10.39 11.50 -5.26
C TYR A 82 11.80 12.12 -5.27
N GLU A 83 12.53 12.02 -6.39
CA GLU A 83 13.87 12.58 -6.52
C GLU A 83 13.92 14.10 -6.32
N ALA A 84 12.86 14.81 -6.68
CA ALA A 84 12.80 16.26 -6.53
C ALA A 84 12.51 16.74 -5.10
N SER A 85 12.13 15.84 -4.17
CA SER A 85 11.61 16.24 -2.85
C SER A 85 11.96 15.29 -1.69
N LYS A 86 12.67 14.20 -1.92
CA LYS A 86 13.04 13.22 -0.88
C LYS A 86 13.88 13.80 0.27
N GLU A 87 14.60 14.90 0.02
CA GLU A 87 15.36 15.62 1.05
C GLU A 87 14.52 16.63 1.85
N ASP A 88 13.30 16.96 1.37
CA ASP A 88 12.42 17.95 2.00
C ASP A 88 11.41 17.30 2.97
N GLY A 89 11.15 16.00 2.84
CA GLY A 89 10.19 15.25 3.67
C GLY A 89 9.71 13.95 3.01
N TYR A 90 8.55 13.42 3.47
CA TYR A 90 8.12 12.08 3.12
C TYR A 90 6.84 12.05 2.27
N PHE A 91 6.78 11.08 1.35
CA PHE A 91 5.53 10.69 0.69
C PHE A 91 4.75 9.74 1.58
N CYS A 92 3.43 9.95 1.63
CA CYS A 92 2.52 9.02 2.29
C CYS A 92 1.84 8.17 1.22
N LEU A 93 2.20 6.88 1.16
CA LEU A 93 1.51 5.90 0.34
C LEU A 93 0.37 5.29 1.16
N LEU A 94 -0.83 5.25 0.60
CA LEU A 94 -2.04 4.85 1.31
C LEU A 94 -2.69 3.62 0.67
N THR A 95 -3.32 2.79 1.48
CA THR A 95 -4.13 1.68 0.97
C THR A 95 -5.40 2.20 0.29
N CYS A 96 -6.13 3.05 0.97
CA CYS A 96 -7.17 3.93 0.45
C CYS A 96 -7.40 5.08 1.44
N ASN A 97 -8.45 5.86 1.24
CA ASN A 97 -8.93 6.85 2.19
C ASN A 97 -10.47 6.96 2.16
N HIS A 98 -10.99 7.91 2.93
CA HIS A 98 -12.41 8.18 3.01
C HIS A 98 -13.05 8.71 1.72
N ASP A 99 -12.27 9.02 0.68
CA ASP A 99 -12.71 9.59 -0.59
C ASP A 99 -12.55 8.64 -1.79
N THR A 100 -11.94 7.48 -1.59
CA THR A 100 -11.66 6.51 -2.65
C THR A 100 -12.29 5.15 -2.40
N LEU A 101 -12.40 4.33 -3.44
CA LEU A 101 -12.79 2.93 -3.31
C LEU A 101 -11.77 2.18 -2.44
N ARG A 102 -12.24 1.25 -1.62
CA ARG A 102 -11.37 0.30 -0.93
C ARG A 102 -10.64 -0.60 -1.92
N PRO A 103 -9.38 -0.99 -1.66
CA PRO A 103 -8.64 -1.88 -2.58
C PRO A 103 -9.34 -3.21 -2.83
N ARG A 104 -10.06 -3.73 -1.83
CA ARG A 104 -10.83 -4.98 -1.91
C ARG A 104 -11.96 -4.94 -2.96
N TYR A 105 -12.36 -3.76 -3.42
CA TYR A 105 -13.32 -3.61 -4.52
C TYR A 105 -12.78 -4.24 -5.82
N ASN A 106 -11.48 -4.16 -6.03
CA ASN A 106 -10.83 -4.55 -7.27
C ASN A 106 -9.89 -5.77 -7.12
N LEU A 107 -9.28 -5.92 -5.96
CA LEU A 107 -8.26 -6.92 -5.69
C LEU A 107 -8.81 -8.04 -4.78
N ASP A 108 -8.42 -9.28 -5.04
CA ASP A 108 -8.64 -10.38 -4.10
C ASP A 108 -7.67 -10.32 -2.90
N GLU A 109 -7.80 -11.25 -1.95
CA GLU A 109 -6.99 -11.25 -0.75
C GLU A 109 -5.49 -11.46 -1.04
N THR A 110 -5.15 -12.32 -1.99
CA THR A 110 -3.74 -12.57 -2.37
C THR A 110 -3.15 -11.31 -3.01
N GLU A 111 -3.89 -10.68 -3.90
CA GLU A 111 -3.51 -9.44 -4.57
C GLU A 111 -3.34 -8.29 -3.55
N LEU A 112 -4.22 -8.21 -2.54
CA LEU A 112 -4.09 -7.25 -1.43
C LEU A 112 -2.81 -7.47 -0.62
N LYS A 113 -2.47 -8.74 -0.30
CA LYS A 113 -1.23 -9.07 0.41
C LYS A 113 0.01 -8.57 -0.34
N LEU A 114 0.05 -8.74 -1.67
CA LEU A 114 1.15 -8.25 -2.50
C LEU A 114 1.18 -6.72 -2.57
N ALA A 115 0.03 -6.08 -2.75
CA ALA A 115 -0.08 -4.62 -2.79
C ALA A 115 0.37 -3.98 -1.48
N PHE A 116 -0.03 -4.55 -0.33
CA PHE A 116 0.37 -4.05 0.98
C PHE A 116 1.84 -4.32 1.27
N ALA A 117 2.38 -5.48 0.87
CA ALA A 117 3.80 -5.75 0.96
C ALA A 117 4.63 -4.71 0.20
N PHE A 118 4.19 -4.31 -0.99
CA PHE A 118 4.80 -3.21 -1.74
C PHE A 118 4.70 -1.89 -0.96
N ILE A 119 3.51 -1.45 -0.53
CA ILE A 119 3.31 -0.19 0.19
C ILE A 119 4.19 -0.13 1.45
N PHE A 120 4.24 -1.22 2.24
CA PHE A 120 5.01 -1.27 3.49
C PHE A 120 6.52 -1.39 3.29
N THR A 121 6.99 -1.69 2.09
CA THR A 121 8.43 -1.74 1.78
C THR A 121 8.93 -0.55 0.94
N MET A 122 8.04 0.30 0.45
CA MET A 122 8.40 1.55 -0.24
C MET A 122 8.93 2.62 0.73
N PRO A 123 9.73 3.60 0.24
CA PRO A 123 10.13 4.75 1.06
C PRO A 123 8.95 5.61 1.47
N GLY A 124 9.16 6.48 2.46
CA GLY A 124 8.12 7.34 3.01
C GLY A 124 7.28 6.67 4.09
N VAL A 125 6.08 7.16 4.32
CA VAL A 125 5.22 6.73 5.43
C VAL A 125 3.98 6.01 4.88
N PRO A 126 3.81 4.70 5.16
CA PRO A 126 2.61 4.00 4.77
C PRO A 126 1.42 4.41 5.64
N TYR A 127 0.28 4.64 4.99
CA TYR A 127 -1.00 4.91 5.66
C TYR A 127 -2.00 3.80 5.36
N LEU A 128 -2.44 3.15 6.41
CA LEU A 128 -3.43 2.10 6.37
C LEU A 128 -4.79 2.68 6.76
N TYR A 129 -5.76 2.67 5.85
CA TYR A 129 -7.11 3.09 6.17
C TYR A 129 -7.83 1.99 6.94
N TYR A 130 -8.60 2.35 7.98
CA TYR A 130 -9.27 1.37 8.84
C TYR A 130 -10.09 0.36 8.04
N GLY A 131 -9.99 -0.91 8.41
CA GLY A 131 -10.68 -2.02 7.77
C GLY A 131 -9.99 -2.57 6.51
N ASP A 132 -9.02 -1.85 5.92
CA ASP A 132 -8.26 -2.41 4.81
C ASP A 132 -7.35 -3.55 5.28
N GLU A 133 -6.89 -3.52 6.55
CA GLU A 133 -6.10 -4.59 7.20
C GLU A 133 -6.83 -5.93 7.29
N ILE A 134 -8.15 -5.90 7.24
CA ILE A 134 -8.99 -7.10 7.21
C ILE A 134 -9.66 -7.33 5.84
N GLY A 135 -9.38 -6.47 4.87
CA GLY A 135 -9.96 -6.57 3.54
C GLY A 135 -11.45 -6.21 3.48
N MET A 136 -11.92 -5.21 4.23
CA MET A 136 -13.31 -4.77 4.18
C MET A 136 -13.76 -4.45 2.77
N HIS A 137 -14.97 -4.89 2.42
CA HIS A 137 -15.58 -4.59 1.14
C HIS A 137 -15.94 -3.10 1.03
N TYR A 138 -15.87 -2.57 -0.19
CA TYR A 138 -16.55 -1.34 -0.54
C TYR A 138 -18.03 -1.64 -0.80
N LEU A 139 -18.94 -0.94 -0.15
CA LEU A 139 -20.36 -1.12 -0.37
C LEU A 139 -20.90 -0.11 -1.39
N GLU A 140 -21.58 -0.56 -2.41
CA GLU A 140 -22.26 0.31 -3.37
C GLU A 140 -23.50 0.93 -2.75
N LEU A 141 -23.33 2.03 -2.07
CA LEU A 141 -24.40 2.74 -1.37
C LEU A 141 -24.75 4.06 -2.08
N ALA A 142 -26.02 4.45 -2.01
CA ALA A 142 -26.41 5.79 -2.40
C ALA A 142 -25.65 6.82 -1.57
N THR A 143 -25.11 7.84 -2.23
CA THR A 143 -24.33 8.87 -1.53
C THR A 143 -25.21 9.67 -0.56
N LYS A 144 -24.74 9.84 0.67
CA LYS A 144 -25.33 10.72 1.67
C LYS A 144 -24.63 12.08 1.76
N GLU A 145 -23.40 12.17 1.24
CA GLU A 145 -22.51 13.32 1.47
C GLU A 145 -22.16 14.09 0.20
N GLY A 146 -22.85 13.77 -0.89
CA GLY A 146 -22.60 14.37 -2.21
C GLY A 146 -21.24 13.97 -2.81
N GLY A 147 -21.25 13.60 -4.06
CA GLY A 147 -20.07 13.34 -4.90
C GLY A 147 -19.17 12.16 -4.49
N TYR A 148 -18.57 11.56 -5.50
CA TYR A 148 -17.57 10.53 -5.41
C TYR A 148 -17.99 9.20 -4.77
N PHE A 149 -17.04 8.27 -4.64
CA PHE A 149 -17.21 6.94 -4.08
C PHE A 149 -17.06 6.91 -2.54
N ARG A 150 -17.39 8.00 -1.85
CA ARG A 150 -17.11 8.20 -0.42
C ARG A 150 -17.89 7.26 0.47
N THR A 151 -19.19 7.18 0.24
CA THR A 151 -20.12 6.55 1.19
C THR A 151 -19.76 5.09 1.46
N GLY A 152 -19.46 4.32 0.43
CA GLY A 152 -19.15 2.90 0.57
C GLY A 152 -17.81 2.58 1.24
N SER A 153 -16.89 3.55 1.31
CA SER A 153 -15.62 3.40 2.02
C SER A 153 -15.70 3.73 3.51
N ARG A 154 -16.79 4.37 3.95
CA ARG A 154 -16.96 4.91 5.32
C ARG A 154 -17.87 4.05 6.19
N THR A 155 -18.14 2.81 5.78
CA THR A 155 -18.96 1.86 6.52
C THR A 155 -18.34 1.51 7.88
N PRO A 156 -19.15 1.12 8.88
CA PRO A 156 -18.66 0.76 10.20
C PRO A 156 -17.58 -0.32 10.16
N MET A 157 -16.57 -0.21 11.04
CA MET A 157 -15.57 -1.26 11.24
C MET A 157 -16.23 -2.56 11.70
N GLN A 158 -15.73 -3.68 11.21
CA GLN A 158 -16.27 -5.01 11.47
C GLN A 158 -15.37 -5.78 12.44
N TRP A 159 -15.78 -5.83 13.72
CA TRP A 159 -14.99 -6.42 14.78
C TRP A 159 -15.24 -7.91 14.96
N ASN A 160 -16.53 -8.32 14.97
CA ASN A 160 -16.94 -9.69 15.26
C ASN A 160 -18.32 -10.00 14.65
N SER A 161 -18.83 -11.20 14.91
CA SER A 161 -20.15 -11.66 14.43
C SER A 161 -21.36 -11.16 15.26
N GLY A 162 -21.14 -10.30 16.23
CA GLY A 162 -22.20 -9.74 17.08
C GLY A 162 -23.04 -8.65 16.42
N LYS A 163 -23.91 -8.01 17.21
CA LYS A 163 -24.82 -6.95 16.73
C LYS A 163 -24.01 -5.85 16.06
N ASN A 164 -24.47 -5.45 14.86
CA ASN A 164 -23.79 -4.44 14.01
C ASN A 164 -22.29 -4.74 13.81
N ALA A 165 -21.93 -5.99 13.64
CA ALA A 165 -20.54 -6.44 13.51
C ALA A 165 -19.64 -6.00 14.70
N GLY A 166 -20.20 -5.87 15.89
CA GLY A 166 -19.47 -5.42 17.09
C GLY A 166 -19.16 -3.92 17.11
N PHE A 167 -19.64 -3.15 16.14
CA PHE A 167 -19.38 -1.72 16.05
C PHE A 167 -20.22 -0.89 17.03
N SER A 168 -21.49 -1.24 17.24
CA SER A 168 -22.42 -0.48 18.05
C SER A 168 -23.57 -1.34 18.59
N ASP A 169 -24.05 -1.03 19.79
CA ASP A 169 -25.27 -1.63 20.36
C ASP A 169 -26.58 -0.91 19.95
N ALA A 170 -26.48 0.13 19.13
CA ALA A 170 -27.62 0.88 18.61
C ALA A 170 -28.53 -0.02 17.74
N ASP A 171 -29.77 0.40 17.52
CA ASP A 171 -30.60 -0.27 16.52
C ASP A 171 -30.01 -0.09 15.13
N LYS A 172 -30.06 -1.13 14.32
CA LYS A 172 -29.48 -1.16 12.97
C LYS A 172 -29.89 0.04 12.13
N ASP A 173 -31.17 0.43 12.18
CA ASP A 173 -31.72 1.56 11.43
C ASP A 173 -31.24 2.92 11.94
N SER A 174 -30.60 2.96 13.12
CA SER A 174 -30.01 4.16 13.70
C SER A 174 -28.55 4.38 13.30
N LEU A 175 -27.93 3.42 12.63
CA LEU A 175 -26.57 3.59 12.12
C LEU A 175 -26.56 4.61 10.97
N TYR A 176 -25.55 5.46 10.93
CA TYR A 176 -25.37 6.43 9.84
C TYR A 176 -25.19 5.71 8.48
N LEU A 177 -24.36 4.67 8.45
CA LEU A 177 -24.16 3.76 7.32
C LEU A 177 -24.36 2.33 7.79
N PRO A 178 -24.83 1.42 6.92
CA PRO A 178 -25.00 0.02 7.27
C PRO A 178 -23.64 -0.69 7.44
N VAL A 179 -23.65 -1.77 8.20
CA VAL A 179 -22.58 -2.77 8.17
C VAL A 179 -22.72 -3.64 6.91
N ASP A 180 -21.62 -4.27 6.49
CA ASP A 180 -21.66 -5.27 5.44
C ASP A 180 -22.33 -6.55 5.96
N GLU A 181 -23.40 -7.00 5.27
CA GLU A 181 -24.18 -8.20 5.61
C GLU A 181 -23.86 -9.40 4.70
N ALA A 182 -22.84 -9.26 3.84
CA ALA A 182 -22.42 -10.37 3.00
C ALA A 182 -21.94 -11.55 3.87
N SER A 183 -22.20 -12.77 3.41
CA SER A 183 -21.82 -13.97 4.17
C SER A 183 -20.31 -14.15 4.32
N ASP A 184 -19.54 -13.50 3.47
CA ASP A 184 -18.08 -13.46 3.44
C ASP A 184 -17.50 -12.12 3.95
N ALA A 185 -18.33 -11.28 4.57
CA ALA A 185 -17.88 -10.02 5.16
C ALA A 185 -16.76 -10.29 6.20
N PRO A 186 -15.58 -9.68 6.04
CA PRO A 186 -14.47 -9.94 6.94
C PRO A 186 -14.69 -9.30 8.30
N THR A 187 -14.23 -9.94 9.36
CA THR A 187 -14.20 -9.38 10.71
C THR A 187 -12.81 -9.55 11.33
N VAL A 188 -12.46 -8.69 12.28
CA VAL A 188 -11.22 -8.84 13.05
C VAL A 188 -11.14 -10.20 13.71
N GLU A 189 -12.24 -10.65 14.34
CA GLU A 189 -12.33 -11.96 15.01
C GLU A 189 -11.99 -13.12 14.07
N ASN A 190 -12.56 -13.14 12.87
CA ASN A 190 -12.30 -14.18 11.88
C ASN A 190 -10.86 -14.13 11.35
N GLN A 191 -10.34 -12.93 11.13
CA GLN A 191 -8.98 -12.73 10.64
C GLN A 191 -7.94 -13.10 11.71
N GLU A 192 -8.18 -12.80 12.99
CA GLU A 192 -7.28 -13.19 14.09
C GLU A 192 -7.20 -14.70 14.29
N SER A 193 -8.28 -15.41 14.04
CA SER A 193 -8.31 -16.88 14.16
C SER A 193 -7.63 -17.60 12.99
N ASN A 194 -7.36 -16.92 11.88
CA ASN A 194 -6.74 -17.50 10.69
C ASN A 194 -5.29 -16.99 10.54
N PRO A 195 -4.25 -17.82 10.78
CA PRO A 195 -2.86 -17.39 10.66
C PRO A 195 -2.45 -16.94 9.25
N ASP A 196 -3.17 -17.37 8.22
CA ASP A 196 -2.91 -17.01 6.83
C ASP A 196 -3.71 -15.77 6.37
N SER A 197 -4.39 -15.08 7.27
CA SER A 197 -5.24 -13.94 6.96
C SER A 197 -4.45 -12.70 6.51
N LEU A 198 -5.16 -11.77 5.87
CA LEU A 198 -4.62 -10.47 5.51
C LEU A 198 -4.15 -9.69 6.76
N LEU A 199 -4.89 -9.76 7.86
CA LEU A 199 -4.52 -9.13 9.13
C LEU A 199 -3.16 -9.61 9.65
N HIS A 200 -2.90 -10.93 9.62
CA HIS A 200 -1.60 -11.46 10.03
C HIS A 200 -0.50 -11.07 9.04
N THR A 201 -0.80 -11.00 7.75
CA THR A 201 0.14 -10.47 6.75
C THR A 201 0.51 -9.01 7.06
N VAL A 202 -0.48 -8.15 7.36
CA VAL A 202 -0.22 -6.75 7.73
C VAL A 202 0.61 -6.66 9.02
N LYS A 203 0.28 -7.44 10.05
CA LYS A 203 1.07 -7.49 11.29
C LYS A 203 2.52 -7.90 11.02
N ALA A 204 2.74 -8.91 10.18
CA ALA A 204 4.09 -9.36 9.80
C ALA A 204 4.87 -8.31 9.00
N LEU A 205 4.21 -7.61 8.07
CA LEU A 205 4.83 -6.52 7.30
C LEU A 205 5.21 -5.33 8.18
N LEU A 206 4.38 -4.99 9.18
CA LEU A 206 4.71 -3.95 10.16
C LEU A 206 5.92 -4.35 10.99
N ALA A 207 5.96 -5.58 11.49
CA ALA A 207 7.13 -6.11 12.23
C ALA A 207 8.38 -6.07 11.35
N LEU A 208 8.32 -6.58 10.12
CA LEU A 208 9.42 -6.54 9.17
C LEU A 208 9.94 -5.11 8.96
N ARG A 209 9.02 -4.15 8.75
CA ARG A 209 9.40 -2.75 8.54
C ARG A 209 10.06 -2.15 9.79
N HIS A 210 9.60 -2.49 10.99
CA HIS A 210 10.20 -2.04 12.24
C HIS A 210 11.58 -2.62 12.48
N ASP A 211 11.77 -3.91 12.16
CA ASP A 211 13.00 -4.64 12.43
C ASP A 211 14.11 -4.33 11.41
N GLN A 212 13.75 -3.85 10.20
CA GLN A 212 14.70 -3.59 9.12
C GLN A 212 14.95 -2.10 8.93
N ALA A 213 16.16 -1.64 9.27
CA ALA A 213 16.58 -0.25 9.06
C ALA A 213 16.47 0.17 7.59
N ASP A 214 16.77 -0.74 6.66
CA ASP A 214 16.68 -0.53 5.22
C ASP A 214 15.25 -0.38 4.68
N LEU A 215 14.24 -0.61 5.50
CA LEU A 215 12.83 -0.37 5.16
C LEU A 215 12.26 0.91 5.79
N GLN A 216 13.07 1.67 6.54
CA GLN A 216 12.60 2.93 7.12
C GLN A 216 12.29 3.98 6.05
N ALA A 217 11.64 5.07 6.47
CA ALA A 217 11.08 6.06 5.56
C ALA A 217 12.09 6.70 4.60
N ASP A 218 13.30 6.93 5.08
CA ASP A 218 14.41 7.63 4.42
C ASP A 218 15.47 6.71 3.80
N ALA A 219 15.34 5.37 3.99
CA ALA A 219 16.29 4.43 3.39
C ALA A 219 16.25 4.51 1.85
N GLU A 220 17.41 4.34 1.22
CA GLU A 220 17.55 4.42 -0.23
C GLU A 220 16.56 3.54 -1.00
N PHE A 221 16.14 4.04 -2.16
CA PHE A 221 15.25 3.32 -3.07
C PHE A 221 15.81 3.39 -4.49
N GLU A 222 15.90 2.24 -5.14
CA GLU A 222 16.34 2.12 -6.52
C GLU A 222 15.60 1.01 -7.24
N PRO A 223 14.88 1.29 -8.34
CA PRO A 223 14.38 0.24 -9.24
C PRO A 223 15.54 -0.50 -9.90
N LEU A 224 15.59 -1.84 -9.74
CA LEU A 224 16.60 -2.70 -10.35
C LEU A 224 16.10 -3.37 -11.64
N TYR A 225 14.83 -3.74 -11.66
CA TYR A 225 14.17 -4.30 -12.83
C TYR A 225 12.73 -3.80 -12.90
N ALA A 226 12.47 -2.94 -13.87
CA ALA A 226 11.15 -2.43 -14.19
C ALA A 226 11.07 -2.25 -15.71
N LYS A 227 10.33 -3.13 -16.37
CA LYS A 227 10.17 -3.07 -17.82
C LYS A 227 8.71 -2.97 -18.18
N LYS A 228 8.41 -2.16 -19.18
CA LYS A 228 7.05 -1.97 -19.69
C LYS A 228 6.41 -3.29 -20.07
N GLY A 229 5.25 -3.58 -19.46
CA GLY A 229 4.46 -4.79 -19.74
C GLY A 229 5.17 -6.11 -19.37
N ALA A 230 6.18 -6.08 -18.50
CA ALA A 230 6.89 -7.28 -18.07
C ALA A 230 6.98 -7.40 -16.54
N MET A 231 6.96 -8.62 -16.06
CA MET A 231 7.15 -8.99 -14.65
C MET A 231 8.54 -9.61 -14.45
N PRO A 232 9.08 -9.60 -13.24
CA PRO A 232 8.57 -8.97 -12.03
C PRO A 232 8.94 -7.48 -11.94
N PHE A 233 8.50 -6.79 -10.89
CA PHE A 233 9.16 -5.57 -10.43
C PHE A 233 10.19 -5.91 -9.36
N VAL A 234 11.43 -5.45 -9.54
CA VAL A 234 12.51 -5.64 -8.55
C VAL A 234 13.11 -4.28 -8.20
N TYR A 235 13.29 -4.04 -6.92
CA TYR A 235 13.87 -2.80 -6.41
C TYR A 235 14.76 -3.05 -5.19
N ARG A 236 15.61 -2.09 -4.91
CA ARG A 236 16.51 -2.08 -3.75
C ARG A 236 16.00 -1.10 -2.69
N ARG A 237 16.12 -1.48 -1.43
CA ARG A 237 15.98 -0.65 -0.25
C ARG A 237 17.23 -0.86 0.60
N GLY A 238 18.12 0.16 0.66
CA GLY A 238 19.42 -0.02 1.30
C GLY A 238 20.16 -1.24 0.76
N ALA A 239 20.46 -2.22 1.62
CA ALA A 239 21.10 -3.49 1.24
C ALA A 239 20.07 -4.55 0.76
N LEU A 240 18.80 -4.39 1.05
CA LEU A 240 17.75 -5.37 0.73
C LEU A 240 17.37 -5.31 -0.75
N THR A 241 17.13 -6.48 -1.34
CA THR A 241 16.53 -6.64 -2.68
C THR A 241 15.11 -7.15 -2.51
N ILE A 242 14.15 -6.45 -3.09
CA ILE A 242 12.73 -6.76 -2.99
C ILE A 242 12.20 -7.06 -4.39
N ALA A 243 11.45 -8.14 -4.52
CA ALA A 243 10.87 -8.53 -5.79
C ALA A 243 9.40 -8.93 -5.63
N VAL A 244 8.57 -8.47 -6.58
CA VAL A 244 7.14 -8.77 -6.61
C VAL A 244 6.68 -9.21 -7.99
N ASN A 245 5.94 -10.30 -8.02
CA ASN A 245 5.30 -10.88 -9.20
C ASN A 245 3.80 -11.03 -8.96
N PRO A 246 2.96 -10.07 -9.38
CA PRO A 246 1.52 -10.21 -9.26
C PRO A 246 0.89 -11.16 -10.28
N SER A 247 1.63 -11.52 -11.34
CA SER A 247 1.07 -12.32 -12.46
C SER A 247 0.81 -13.78 -12.09
N GLY A 248 0.07 -14.47 -12.97
CA GLY A 248 -0.18 -15.90 -12.89
C GLY A 248 0.94 -16.80 -13.40
N GLU A 249 2.11 -16.23 -13.77
CA GLU A 249 3.22 -16.97 -14.38
C GLU A 249 4.45 -16.97 -13.46
N THR A 250 5.25 -18.02 -13.53
CA THR A 250 6.58 -18.03 -12.91
C THR A 250 7.52 -17.12 -13.70
N VAL A 251 8.20 -16.21 -13.01
CA VAL A 251 9.12 -15.25 -13.63
C VAL A 251 10.51 -15.34 -13.01
N THR A 252 11.52 -15.03 -13.81
CA THR A 252 12.92 -15.12 -13.40
C THR A 252 13.69 -13.92 -13.91
N VAL A 253 14.52 -13.32 -13.04
CA VAL A 253 15.43 -12.22 -13.43
C VAL A 253 16.83 -12.47 -12.90
N PRO A 254 17.88 -12.08 -13.65
CA PRO A 254 19.25 -12.11 -13.14
C PRO A 254 19.40 -11.26 -11.88
N SER A 255 20.21 -11.72 -10.93
CA SER A 255 20.50 -11.00 -9.70
C SER A 255 21.87 -11.37 -9.18
N ASP A 256 22.74 -10.39 -9.08
CA ASP A 256 24.10 -10.58 -8.58
C ASP A 256 24.14 -10.83 -7.07
N GLY A 257 25.17 -11.55 -6.65
CA GLY A 257 25.42 -11.88 -5.25
C GLY A 257 24.44 -12.90 -4.68
N GLN A 258 24.93 -13.75 -3.82
CA GLN A 258 24.07 -14.71 -3.12
C GLN A 258 23.20 -14.01 -2.10
N LYS A 259 21.93 -14.40 -2.00
CA LYS A 259 20.93 -13.79 -1.12
C LYS A 259 20.09 -14.84 -0.42
N SER A 260 19.59 -14.50 0.76
CA SER A 260 18.64 -15.30 1.52
C SER A 260 17.32 -14.56 1.70
N ALA A 261 16.21 -15.27 1.64
CA ALA A 261 14.90 -14.69 1.91
C ALA A 261 14.70 -14.49 3.41
N ILE A 262 14.35 -13.26 3.81
CA ILE A 262 13.95 -12.90 5.18
C ILE A 262 12.45 -12.76 5.35
N TYR A 263 11.73 -12.55 4.25
CA TYR A 263 10.27 -12.51 4.22
C TYR A 263 9.75 -12.90 2.84
N SER A 264 8.62 -13.61 2.79
CA SER A 264 7.96 -13.93 1.53
C SER A 264 6.44 -14.08 1.68
N ILE A 265 5.73 -13.76 0.59
CA ILE A 265 4.33 -14.12 0.35
C ILE A 265 4.37 -15.01 -0.89
N GLY A 266 3.71 -16.18 -0.85
CA GLY A 266 3.91 -17.18 -1.90
C GLY A 266 5.34 -17.71 -1.90
N SER A 267 5.90 -17.96 -3.08
CA SER A 267 7.25 -18.52 -3.23
C SER A 267 8.15 -17.62 -4.07
N GLY A 268 9.12 -16.99 -3.41
CA GLY A 268 10.18 -16.21 -4.04
C GLY A 268 11.53 -16.60 -3.45
N ARG A 269 12.57 -16.74 -4.28
CA ARG A 269 13.90 -17.14 -3.84
C ARG A 269 15.00 -16.63 -4.76
N TRP A 270 16.20 -16.51 -4.21
CA TRP A 270 17.41 -16.40 -5.01
C TRP A 270 17.97 -17.79 -5.26
N GLU A 271 18.29 -18.10 -6.52
CA GLU A 271 18.81 -19.39 -6.92
C GLU A 271 19.71 -19.22 -8.16
N ASN A 272 20.96 -19.74 -8.08
CA ASN A 272 21.90 -19.80 -9.22
C ASN A 272 22.12 -18.47 -9.96
N GLY A 273 22.23 -17.35 -9.24
CA GLY A 273 22.42 -16.03 -9.84
C GLY A 273 21.14 -15.37 -10.37
N GLN A 274 19.99 -15.85 -9.94
CA GLN A 274 18.68 -15.36 -10.36
C GLN A 274 17.72 -15.22 -9.19
N ILE A 275 16.78 -14.31 -9.30
CA ILE A 275 15.58 -14.30 -8.46
C ILE A 275 14.50 -15.03 -9.23
N VAL A 276 13.92 -16.05 -8.61
CA VAL A 276 12.81 -16.85 -9.13
C VAL A 276 11.57 -16.53 -8.30
N LEU A 277 10.49 -16.15 -8.96
CA LEU A 277 9.21 -15.82 -8.35
C LEU A 277 8.12 -16.68 -8.98
N GLU A 278 7.48 -17.49 -8.17
CA GLU A 278 6.28 -18.22 -8.58
C GLU A 278 5.09 -17.27 -8.79
N PRO A 279 3.97 -17.72 -9.36
CA PRO A 279 2.78 -16.88 -9.50
C PRO A 279 2.36 -16.20 -8.21
N GLN A 280 1.96 -14.95 -8.30
CA GLN A 280 1.45 -14.16 -7.16
C GLN A 280 2.36 -14.22 -5.93
N SER A 281 3.62 -13.83 -6.08
CA SER A 281 4.60 -13.90 -5.01
C SER A 281 5.37 -12.59 -4.79
N PHE A 282 5.86 -12.46 -3.56
CA PHE A 282 6.66 -11.35 -3.08
C PHE A 282 7.80 -11.89 -2.23
N VAL A 283 8.98 -11.31 -2.32
CA VAL A 283 10.12 -11.70 -1.49
C VAL A 283 10.99 -10.50 -1.13
N VAL A 284 11.46 -10.49 0.12
CA VAL A 284 12.53 -9.62 0.60
C VAL A 284 13.77 -10.47 0.81
N LEU A 285 14.84 -10.10 0.14
CA LEU A 285 16.11 -10.81 0.12
C LEU A 285 17.20 -9.93 0.77
N GLU A 286 17.94 -10.51 1.70
CA GLU A 286 19.16 -9.90 2.23
C GLU A 286 20.40 -10.51 1.55
N PRO A 287 21.51 -9.74 1.38
CA PRO A 287 22.75 -10.28 0.90
C PRO A 287 23.34 -11.25 1.94
N ASN A 288 23.82 -12.41 1.49
CA ASN A 288 24.56 -13.28 2.38
C ASN A 288 25.89 -12.61 2.75
N THR A 289 26.13 -12.45 4.04
CA THR A 289 27.44 -12.01 4.55
C THR A 289 28.49 -13.06 4.18
N PRO A 290 29.64 -12.66 3.62
CA PRO A 290 30.72 -13.60 3.28
C PRO A 290 31.30 -14.32 4.49
#